data_adcfeea156bef0c3ff83d3422c88d34a
#
_entry.id   adcfeea156bef0c3ff83d3422c88d34a
#
_cell.length_a   1.000
_cell.length_b   1.000
_cell.length_c   1.000
_cell.angle_alpha   90.00
_cell.angle_beta   90.00
_cell.angle_gamma   90.00
#
_symmetry.space_group_name_H-M   'P 1'
#
loop_
_entity.id
_entity.type
_entity.pdbx_description
1 polymer ?
#
loop_
_entity_poly.entity_id
_entity_poly.type
_entity_poly.pdbx_seq_one_letter_code
_entity_poly.pdbx_strand_id
1 'polypeptide(L)'
;MEKIKEFFKEDKFARYNGIELLEVSRGTAKAKMEINENHLNGIGTVHGGAIFSLADFAFGVAANSHGNVTVAINVNISFMKAAQSGTLIAEAREISLNPKISTYTVDIFDSDGELIAIFQGMSYRKGQKLEDLH
;
A
#
# COMPACT_ATOMS: atom_id res chain seq x y z
N MET A 1 -8.05 -15.43 2.80
CA MET A 1 -7.87 -13.99 2.52
C MET A 1 -9.02 -13.10 2.95
N GLU A 2 -10.19 -13.65 3.21
CA GLU A 2 -11.31 -12.83 3.68
C GLU A 2 -11.03 -12.13 5.01
N LYS A 3 -10.35 -12.80 5.95
CA LYS A 3 -9.99 -12.20 7.23
C LYS A 3 -9.03 -11.03 7.07
N ILE A 4 -8.10 -11.13 6.12
CA ILE A 4 -7.16 -10.03 5.83
C ILE A 4 -7.93 -8.84 5.26
N LYS A 5 -8.83 -9.09 4.30
CA LYS A 5 -9.66 -8.03 3.73
C LYS A 5 -10.47 -7.31 4.80
N GLU A 6 -11.12 -8.07 5.68
CA GLU A 6 -11.93 -7.49 6.75
C GLU A 6 -11.09 -6.67 7.73
N PHE A 7 -9.90 -7.18 8.06
CA PHE A 7 -8.99 -6.47 8.95
C PHE A 7 -8.65 -5.08 8.39
N PHE A 8 -8.28 -5.03 7.11
CA PHE A 8 -7.84 -3.78 6.49
C PHE A 8 -8.98 -2.83 6.13
N LYS A 9 -10.24 -3.28 6.14
CA LYS A 9 -11.39 -2.38 6.05
C LYS A 9 -11.48 -1.44 7.24
N GLU A 10 -10.89 -1.82 8.36
CA GLU A 10 -10.88 -1.02 9.59
C GLU A 10 -9.73 0.00 9.63
N ASP A 11 -8.91 0.06 8.60
CA ASP A 11 -7.83 1.06 8.50
C ASP A 11 -8.46 2.43 8.28
N LYS A 12 -8.51 3.21 9.35
CA LYS A 12 -9.20 4.51 9.37
C LYS A 12 -8.52 5.54 8.48
N PHE A 13 -7.19 5.54 8.49
CA PHE A 13 -6.43 6.50 7.68
C PHE A 13 -6.62 6.22 6.18
N ALA A 14 -6.57 4.96 5.79
CA ALA A 14 -6.80 4.57 4.40
C ALA A 14 -8.21 4.94 3.95
N ARG A 15 -9.21 4.66 4.80
CA ARG A 15 -10.59 4.99 4.51
C ARG A 15 -10.78 6.50 4.35
N TYR A 16 -10.18 7.28 5.23
CA TYR A 16 -10.27 8.74 5.17
C TYR A 16 -9.71 9.29 3.85
N ASN A 17 -8.67 8.65 3.34
CA ASN A 17 -8.02 9.07 2.09
C ASN A 17 -8.62 8.43 0.83
N GLY A 18 -9.67 7.64 0.99
CA GLY A 18 -10.32 6.99 -0.16
C GLY A 18 -9.52 5.85 -0.76
N ILE A 19 -8.64 5.23 0.03
CA ILE A 19 -7.85 4.09 -0.41
C ILE A 19 -8.68 2.82 -0.23
N GLU A 20 -8.82 2.04 -1.30
CA GLU A 20 -9.60 0.80 -1.30
C GLU A 20 -8.74 -0.39 -1.69
N LEU A 21 -8.90 -1.48 -0.97
CA LEU A 21 -8.26 -2.74 -1.30
C LEU A 21 -9.03 -3.42 -2.43
N LEU A 22 -8.35 -3.76 -3.52
CA LEU A 22 -8.95 -4.46 -4.67
C LEU A 22 -8.74 -5.96 -4.60
N GLU A 23 -7.50 -6.39 -4.33
CA GLU A 23 -7.15 -7.80 -4.31
C GLU A 23 -6.07 -8.04 -3.28
N VAL A 24 -6.08 -9.23 -2.69
CA VAL A 24 -5.01 -9.69 -1.80
C VAL A 24 -4.83 -11.19 -1.98
N SER A 25 -3.56 -11.60 -2.02
CA SER A 25 -3.13 -12.99 -1.99
C SER A 25 -1.88 -13.04 -1.10
N ARG A 26 -1.36 -14.21 -0.85
CA ARG A 26 -0.14 -14.32 -0.03
C ARG A 26 1.02 -13.58 -0.70
N GLY A 27 1.51 -12.55 -0.05
CA GLY A 27 2.64 -11.77 -0.53
C GLY A 27 2.30 -10.75 -1.60
N THR A 28 1.03 -10.59 -1.97
CA THR A 28 0.62 -9.61 -2.98
C THR A 28 -0.62 -8.84 -2.55
N ALA A 29 -0.75 -7.62 -3.02
CA ALA A 29 -1.94 -6.80 -2.80
C ALA A 29 -2.07 -5.78 -3.91
N LYS A 30 -3.31 -5.40 -4.18
CA LYS A 30 -3.63 -4.37 -5.15
C LYS A 30 -4.64 -3.43 -4.53
N ALA A 31 -4.37 -2.15 -4.59
CA ALA A 31 -5.22 -1.11 -3.99
C ALA A 31 -5.38 0.05 -4.97
N LYS A 32 -6.42 0.84 -4.75
CA LYS A 32 -6.67 2.02 -5.58
C LYS A 32 -7.00 3.24 -4.73
N MET A 33 -6.82 4.40 -5.34
CA MET A 33 -7.24 5.68 -4.77
C MET A 33 -7.70 6.58 -5.91
N GLU A 34 -8.96 7.00 -5.87
CA GLU A 34 -9.45 8.00 -6.82
C GLU A 34 -8.97 9.37 -6.33
N ILE A 35 -8.30 10.10 -7.23
CA ILE A 35 -7.74 11.40 -6.89
C ILE A 35 -8.87 12.41 -6.72
N ASN A 36 -8.85 13.13 -5.59
CA ASN A 36 -9.75 14.24 -5.34
C ASN A 36 -8.93 15.46 -4.90
N GLU A 37 -9.59 16.60 -4.72
CA GLU A 37 -8.87 17.83 -4.39
C GLU A 37 -8.10 17.78 -3.08
N ASN A 38 -8.50 16.93 -2.13
CA ASN A 38 -7.78 16.78 -0.86
C ASN A 38 -6.45 16.03 -1.01
N HIS A 39 -6.22 15.42 -2.17
CA HIS A 39 -4.96 14.74 -2.47
C HIS A 39 -3.95 15.65 -3.16
N LEU A 40 -4.36 16.87 -3.54
CA LEU A 40 -3.51 17.76 -4.34
C LEU A 40 -2.62 18.63 -3.47
N ASN A 41 -1.43 18.91 -3.98
CA ASN A 41 -0.50 19.85 -3.37
C ASN A 41 -0.77 21.27 -3.88
N GLY A 42 0.06 22.25 -3.47
CA GLY A 42 -0.13 23.65 -3.82
C GLY A 42 0.00 23.97 -5.31
N ILE A 43 0.61 23.09 -6.11
CA ILE A 43 0.74 23.31 -7.56
C ILE A 43 -0.28 22.51 -8.37
N GLY A 44 -1.20 21.83 -7.71
CA GLY A 44 -2.31 21.14 -8.38
C GLY A 44 -1.98 19.74 -8.87
N THR A 45 -0.90 19.12 -8.38
CA THR A 45 -0.60 17.71 -8.64
C THR A 45 -0.82 16.89 -7.39
N VAL A 46 -0.95 15.57 -7.54
CA VAL A 46 -1.13 14.68 -6.40
C VAL A 46 0.06 14.79 -5.47
N HIS A 47 -0.23 15.08 -4.20
CA HIS A 47 0.79 15.20 -3.17
C HIS A 47 1.55 13.88 -3.03
N GLY A 48 2.89 13.96 -2.92
CA GLY A 48 3.71 12.77 -2.70
C GLY A 48 3.28 11.96 -1.47
N GLY A 49 2.78 12.65 -0.44
CA GLY A 49 2.25 11.98 0.74
C GLY A 49 1.02 11.12 0.46
N ALA A 50 0.17 11.52 -0.49
CA ALA A 50 -0.98 10.73 -0.89
C ALA A 50 -0.55 9.48 -1.66
N ILE A 51 0.41 9.63 -2.58
CA ILE A 51 0.96 8.50 -3.33
C ILE A 51 1.65 7.52 -2.37
N PHE A 52 2.42 8.05 -1.43
CA PHE A 52 3.08 7.25 -0.40
C PHE A 52 2.06 6.45 0.42
N SER A 53 0.97 7.11 0.84
CA SER A 53 -0.06 6.47 1.66
C SER A 53 -0.72 5.30 0.95
N LEU A 54 -0.99 5.45 -0.35
CA LEU A 54 -1.54 4.37 -1.17
C LEU A 54 -0.56 3.21 -1.27
N ALA A 55 0.70 3.50 -1.55
CA ALA A 55 1.75 2.47 -1.65
C ALA A 55 1.96 1.77 -0.31
N ASP A 56 2.01 2.52 0.78
CA ASP A 56 2.22 1.98 2.12
C ASP A 56 1.07 1.06 2.53
N PHE A 57 -0.16 1.42 2.17
CA PHE A 57 -1.32 0.58 2.42
C PHE A 57 -1.20 -0.76 1.71
N ALA A 58 -0.90 -0.76 0.41
CA ALA A 58 -0.74 -1.98 -0.38
C ALA A 58 0.41 -2.84 0.17
N PHE A 59 1.53 -2.20 0.53
CA PHE A 59 2.66 -2.87 1.18
C PHE A 59 2.22 -3.53 2.49
N GLY A 60 1.50 -2.79 3.34
CA GLY A 60 1.04 -3.32 4.63
C GLY A 60 0.12 -4.52 4.48
N VAL A 61 -0.79 -4.48 3.52
CA VAL A 61 -1.69 -5.59 3.23
C VAL A 61 -0.89 -6.82 2.78
N ALA A 62 0.01 -6.64 1.81
CA ALA A 62 0.83 -7.74 1.31
C ALA A 62 1.70 -8.35 2.42
N ALA A 63 2.33 -7.50 3.24
CA ALA A 63 3.18 -7.96 4.33
C ALA A 63 2.40 -8.74 5.40
N ASN A 64 1.18 -8.32 5.69
CA ASN A 64 0.32 -8.98 6.69
C ASN A 64 -0.50 -10.13 6.10
N SER A 65 -0.41 -10.39 4.80
CA SER A 65 -1.19 -11.42 4.13
C SER A 65 -0.88 -12.84 4.60
N HIS A 66 0.26 -13.02 5.26
CA HIS A 66 0.64 -14.31 5.86
C HIS A 66 -0.05 -14.56 7.21
N GLY A 67 -0.80 -13.57 7.72
CA GLY A 67 -1.57 -13.73 8.95
C GLY A 67 -0.92 -13.27 10.23
N ASN A 68 0.35 -12.92 10.20
CA ASN A 68 1.08 -12.42 11.37
C ASN A 68 1.16 -10.90 11.34
N VAL A 69 1.11 -10.28 12.50
CA VAL A 69 1.31 -8.83 12.63
C VAL A 69 2.70 -8.48 12.10
N THR A 70 2.74 -7.66 11.06
CA THR A 70 3.97 -7.29 10.38
C THR A 70 3.99 -5.78 10.22
N VAL A 71 5.09 -5.16 10.60
CA VAL A 71 5.22 -3.70 10.61
C VAL A 71 6.39 -3.26 9.74
N ALA A 72 6.28 -2.07 9.16
CA ALA A 72 7.34 -1.49 8.35
C ALA A 72 8.51 -1.10 9.25
N ILE A 73 9.73 -1.37 8.80
CA ILE A 73 10.95 -0.93 9.49
C ILE A 73 11.83 -0.03 8.62
N ASN A 74 11.66 -0.09 7.30
CA ASN A 74 12.38 0.79 6.39
C ASN A 74 11.62 0.87 5.09
N VAL A 75 11.37 2.07 4.61
CA VAL A 75 10.69 2.28 3.33
C VAL A 75 11.35 3.41 2.56
N ASN A 76 11.29 3.33 1.24
CA ASN A 76 11.67 4.43 0.38
C ASN A 76 10.75 4.46 -0.82
N ILE A 77 10.64 5.64 -1.43
CA ILE A 77 9.81 5.83 -2.61
C ILE A 77 10.52 6.76 -3.58
N SER A 78 10.39 6.46 -4.87
CA SER A 78 10.86 7.31 -5.96
C SER A 78 9.66 7.74 -6.78
N PHE A 79 9.51 9.05 -6.99
CA PHE A 79 8.44 9.62 -7.80
C PHE A 79 9.01 9.94 -9.17
N MET A 80 8.43 9.35 -10.23
CA MET A 80 8.94 9.49 -11.60
C MET A 80 8.09 10.38 -12.47
N LYS A 81 6.79 10.49 -12.16
CA LYS A 81 5.86 11.25 -12.99
C LYS A 81 4.76 11.84 -12.12
N ALA A 82 4.36 13.07 -12.41
CA ALA A 82 3.24 13.72 -11.72
C ALA A 82 1.92 13.17 -12.22
N ALA A 83 0.91 13.15 -11.31
CA ALA A 83 -0.47 12.84 -11.66
C ALA A 83 -1.36 13.97 -11.17
N GLN A 84 -2.50 14.21 -11.82
CA GLN A 84 -3.39 15.30 -11.48
C GLN A 84 -4.82 14.86 -11.24
N SER A 85 -5.27 13.80 -11.88
CA SER A 85 -6.64 13.31 -11.80
C SER A 85 -6.70 11.83 -12.16
N GLY A 86 -7.88 11.25 -12.00
CA GLY A 86 -8.11 9.85 -12.31
C GLY A 86 -7.91 8.95 -11.12
N THR A 87 -7.59 7.71 -11.38
CA THR A 87 -7.43 6.69 -10.36
C THR A 87 -5.98 6.19 -10.35
N LEU A 88 -5.38 6.15 -9.17
CA LEU A 88 -4.06 5.55 -8.98
C LEU A 88 -4.22 4.11 -8.51
N ILE A 89 -3.39 3.22 -9.05
CA ILE A 89 -3.38 1.79 -8.69
C ILE A 89 -2.02 1.46 -8.11
N ALA A 90 -2.00 0.81 -6.95
CA ALA A 90 -0.79 0.30 -6.32
C ALA A 90 -0.81 -1.22 -6.39
N GLU A 91 0.30 -1.80 -6.85
CA GLU A 91 0.47 -3.27 -6.92
C GLU A 91 1.69 -3.65 -6.13
N ALA A 92 1.46 -4.34 -5.00
CA ALA A 92 2.51 -4.79 -4.10
C ALA A 92 2.84 -6.25 -4.36
N ARG A 93 4.14 -6.57 -4.34
CA ARG A 93 4.61 -7.96 -4.46
C ARG A 93 5.79 -8.20 -3.52
N GLU A 94 5.81 -9.40 -2.96
CA GLU A 94 6.87 -9.86 -2.10
C GLU A 94 8.12 -10.18 -2.91
N ILE A 95 9.26 -9.66 -2.48
CA ILE A 95 10.55 -9.92 -3.13
C ILE A 95 11.29 -11.02 -2.38
N SER A 96 11.31 -10.95 -1.05
CA SER A 96 11.90 -11.99 -0.22
C SER A 96 11.13 -12.14 1.08
N LEU A 97 11.10 -13.37 1.57
CA LEU A 97 10.41 -13.72 2.81
C LEU A 97 11.38 -14.56 3.67
N ASN A 98 11.79 -13.98 4.78
CA ASN A 98 12.59 -14.66 5.80
C ASN A 98 11.78 -14.76 7.08
N PRO A 99 12.22 -15.53 8.09
CA PRO A 99 11.40 -15.70 9.29
C PRO A 99 10.98 -14.41 10.00
N LYS A 100 11.85 -13.39 10.01
CA LYS A 100 11.57 -12.11 10.68
C LYS A 100 11.43 -10.94 9.71
N ILE A 101 12.23 -10.91 8.65
CA ILE A 101 12.33 -9.79 7.72
C ILE A 101 11.78 -10.19 6.36
N SER A 102 10.94 -9.34 5.78
CA SER A 102 10.41 -9.51 4.43
C SER A 102 10.59 -8.21 3.65
N THR A 103 10.77 -8.32 2.35
CA THR A 103 10.97 -7.14 1.48
C THR A 103 9.94 -7.17 0.36
N TYR A 104 9.39 -5.98 0.06
CA TYR A 104 8.32 -5.81 -0.92
C TYR A 104 8.63 -4.66 -1.85
N THR A 105 8.12 -4.75 -3.07
CA THR A 105 8.11 -3.63 -4.02
C THR A 105 6.66 -3.31 -4.35
N VAL A 106 6.34 -2.02 -4.44
CA VAL A 106 5.03 -1.56 -4.85
C VAL A 106 5.19 -0.63 -6.04
N ASP A 107 4.54 -0.98 -7.13
CA ASP A 107 4.49 -0.14 -8.33
C ASP A 107 3.18 0.65 -8.29
N ILE A 108 3.26 1.95 -8.57
CA ILE A 108 2.08 2.82 -8.59
C ILE A 108 1.88 3.32 -10.01
N PHE A 109 0.68 3.09 -10.55
CA PHE A 109 0.31 3.43 -11.92
C PHE A 109 -0.79 4.49 -11.94
N ASP A 110 -0.78 5.34 -12.97
CA ASP A 110 -1.87 6.28 -13.21
C ASP A 110 -3.00 5.62 -14.02
N SER A 111 -4.04 6.40 -14.36
CA SER A 111 -5.19 5.90 -15.11
C SER A 111 -4.85 5.40 -16.51
N ASP A 112 -3.75 5.87 -17.08
CA ASP A 112 -3.28 5.45 -18.41
C ASP A 112 -2.38 4.22 -18.33
N GLY A 113 -2.16 3.68 -17.14
CA GLY A 113 -1.30 2.54 -16.93
C GLY A 113 0.18 2.88 -16.90
N GLU A 114 0.54 4.16 -16.83
CA GLU A 114 1.93 4.57 -16.74
C GLU A 114 2.44 4.48 -15.30
N LEU A 115 3.67 4.01 -15.15
CA LEU A 115 4.32 3.91 -13.86
C LEU A 115 4.71 5.31 -13.37
N ILE A 116 4.18 5.72 -12.22
CA ILE A 116 4.42 7.07 -11.68
C ILE A 116 5.31 7.07 -10.45
N ALA A 117 5.38 5.95 -9.75
CA ALA A 117 6.23 5.83 -8.56
C ALA A 117 6.57 4.39 -8.28
N ILE A 118 7.71 4.17 -7.64
CA ILE A 118 8.12 2.86 -7.12
C ILE A 118 8.43 3.02 -5.63
N PHE A 119 7.85 2.14 -4.84
CA PHE A 119 8.02 2.09 -3.39
C PHE A 119 8.68 0.77 -3.05
N GLN A 120 9.63 0.78 -2.12
CA GLN A 120 10.21 -0.44 -1.57
C GLN A 120 10.08 -0.42 -0.06
N GLY A 121 9.61 -1.54 0.50
CA GLY A 121 9.41 -1.65 1.94
C GLY A 121 10.04 -2.90 2.50
N MET A 122 10.69 -2.73 3.65
CA MET A 122 11.19 -3.83 4.45
C MET A 122 10.33 -3.89 5.70
N SER A 123 9.89 -5.10 6.06
CA SER A 123 8.99 -5.31 7.18
C SER A 123 9.57 -6.28 8.19
N TYR A 124 9.09 -6.18 9.43
CA TYR A 124 9.44 -7.07 10.52
C TYR A 124 8.19 -7.81 10.97
N ARG A 125 8.28 -9.14 11.05
CA ARG A 125 7.16 -9.99 11.48
C ARG A 125 7.24 -10.20 12.98
N LYS A 126 6.14 -9.83 13.66
CA LYS A 126 6.00 -10.06 15.09
C LYS A 126 5.47 -11.48 15.33
N GLY A 127 5.57 -11.96 16.57
CA GLY A 127 5.06 -13.28 16.93
C GLY A 127 3.53 -13.34 17.07
N GLN A 128 2.85 -12.22 16.99
CA GLN A 128 1.42 -12.11 17.19
C GLN A 128 0.65 -12.29 15.87
N LYS A 129 -0.52 -12.93 15.93
CA LYS A 129 -1.37 -13.08 14.75
C LYS A 129 -2.35 -11.92 14.65
N LEU A 130 -2.70 -11.55 13.40
CA LEU A 130 -3.67 -10.49 13.16
C LEU A 130 -5.03 -10.81 13.81
N GLU A 131 -5.47 -12.05 13.72
CA GLU A 131 -6.77 -12.47 14.26
C GLU A 131 -6.89 -12.28 15.76
N ASP A 132 -5.76 -12.13 16.47
CA ASP A 132 -5.74 -11.96 17.92
C ASP A 132 -5.79 -10.49 18.35
N LEU A 133 -5.83 -9.54 17.41
CA LEU A 133 -5.83 -8.11 17.69
C LEU A 133 -7.23 -7.55 18.01
N HIS A 134 -8.26 -8.17 17.51
CA HIS A 134 -9.65 -7.69 17.68
C HIS A 134 -10.60 -8.77 18.12
#